data_4e1eb8c73fb8a757d79b781768735b02
#
_entry.id   4e1eb8c73fb8a757d79b781768735b02
#
_cell.length_a   1.000
_cell.length_b   1.000
_cell.length_c   1.000
_cell.angle_alpha   90.00
_cell.angle_beta   90.00
_cell.angle_gamma   90.00
#
_symmetry.space_group_name_H-M   'P 1'
#
loop_
_entity.id
_entity.type
_entity.pdbx_description
1 polymer ?
#
loop_
_entity_poly.entity_id
_entity_poly.type
_entity_poly.pdbx_seq_one_letter_code
_entity_poly.pdbx_strand_id
1 'polypeptide(L)'
;MLGRKEHELKTAQEIQGRLENRPFYLRNYYKTIYNKSYTTQNSYLRTICWFIDYIKEEFGIDTDDIKSFNEVKPFMIDNYIETLKDLSSSSQRSRLYAIKSFFKYLKKNTYIDVDPAAEANTPQDNDVHVIVSLTKDEIETIKDNIFTNCGKGKSDDRWLYRDYAIVMVALSMAFRVTSITEINLEDIDFEERRIMITQKGNKTLSFVFSGQLKEVLLKWIEYRAELVQEIGVETNALFINCYGNRISVRSIQLMTKKYTYNIDKNITPHKFRSTCATEMYKKTGDIYAVSRKLGQSNIQNTKRYIQTDRAAEEKAASIMDDIIF
;
A
#
# COMPACT_ATOMS: atom_id res chain seq x y z
N MET A 1 -8.67 -15.80 -1.16
CA MET A 1 -8.78 -15.70 0.33
C MET A 1 -7.60 -16.33 1.08
N LEU A 2 -6.98 -17.40 0.60
CA LEU A 2 -5.88 -18.08 1.31
C LEU A 2 -4.66 -17.18 1.61
N GLY A 3 -4.12 -16.47 0.65
CA GLY A 3 -2.90 -15.65 0.85
C GLY A 3 -3.06 -14.48 1.83
N ARG A 4 -4.24 -13.85 1.93
CA ARG A 4 -4.53 -12.82 2.92
C ARG A 4 -4.64 -13.42 4.32
N LYS A 5 -5.35 -14.55 4.45
CA LYS A 5 -5.46 -15.26 5.74
C LYS A 5 -4.10 -15.75 6.22
N GLU A 6 -3.27 -16.24 5.32
CA GLU A 6 -1.91 -16.72 5.64
C GLU A 6 -1.01 -15.56 6.12
N HIS A 7 -1.06 -14.41 5.43
CA HIS A 7 -0.35 -13.21 5.88
C HIS A 7 -0.87 -12.68 7.22
N GLU A 8 -2.19 -12.68 7.42
CA GLU A 8 -2.81 -12.28 8.68
C GLU A 8 -2.41 -13.25 9.82
N LEU A 9 -2.39 -14.56 9.57
CA LEU A 9 -1.94 -15.59 10.52
C LEU A 9 -0.47 -15.39 10.91
N LYS A 10 0.41 -15.19 9.92
CA LYS A 10 1.83 -14.92 10.17
C LYS A 10 2.02 -13.65 10.99
N THR A 11 1.33 -12.58 10.63
CA THR A 11 1.40 -11.31 11.37
C THR A 11 0.84 -11.47 12.79
N ALA A 12 -0.22 -12.27 12.98
CA ALA A 12 -0.75 -12.58 14.30
C ALA A 12 0.27 -13.36 15.16
N GLN A 13 1.00 -14.31 14.58
CA GLN A 13 2.09 -15.00 15.27
C GLN A 13 3.24 -14.06 15.67
N GLU A 14 3.62 -13.13 14.79
CA GLU A 14 4.61 -12.10 15.10
C GLU A 14 4.16 -11.21 16.25
N ILE A 15 2.88 -10.83 16.30
CA ILE A 15 2.28 -10.06 17.40
C ILE A 15 2.34 -10.86 18.70
N GLN A 16 1.98 -12.13 18.66
CA GLN A 16 2.04 -13.01 19.83
C GLN A 16 3.46 -13.12 20.38
N GLY A 17 4.46 -13.36 19.51
CA GLY A 17 5.86 -13.40 19.92
C GLY A 17 6.37 -12.07 20.52
N ARG A 18 5.85 -10.91 20.03
CA ARG A 18 6.19 -9.60 20.61
C ARG A 18 5.59 -9.36 21.99
N LEU A 19 4.44 -9.97 22.27
CA LEU A 19 3.75 -9.83 23.55
C LEU A 19 4.19 -10.89 24.57
N GLU A 20 4.89 -11.92 24.12
CA GLU A 20 5.48 -12.93 24.95
C GLU A 20 6.58 -12.29 25.85
N ASN A 21 6.54 -12.57 27.12
CA ASN A 21 7.48 -11.99 28.10
C ASN A 21 7.47 -10.44 28.23
N ARG A 22 6.43 -9.76 27.76
CA ARG A 22 6.26 -8.32 27.92
C ARG A 22 5.22 -8.01 29.02
N PRO A 23 5.33 -6.84 29.69
CA PRO A 23 4.42 -6.43 30.74
C PRO A 23 2.93 -6.47 30.36
N PHE A 24 2.05 -6.70 31.31
CA PHE A 24 0.61 -6.88 31.11
C PHE A 24 -0.07 -5.71 30.40
N TYR A 25 0.41 -4.49 30.60
CA TYR A 25 -0.14 -3.27 30.02
C TYR A 25 -0.02 -3.25 28.48
N LEU A 26 1.02 -3.87 27.89
CA LEU A 26 1.12 -4.01 26.43
C LEU A 26 0.08 -4.96 25.87
N ARG A 27 -0.20 -6.07 26.56
CA ARG A 27 -1.27 -7.00 26.15
C ARG A 27 -2.64 -6.33 26.24
N ASN A 28 -2.88 -5.51 27.26
CA ASN A 28 -4.11 -4.76 27.40
C ASN A 28 -4.22 -3.63 26.36
N TYR A 29 -3.14 -2.93 26.07
CA TYR A 29 -3.10 -1.96 24.96
C TYR A 29 -3.42 -2.61 23.64
N TYR A 30 -2.84 -3.78 23.34
CA TYR A 30 -3.14 -4.53 22.11
C TYR A 30 -4.63 -4.77 21.90
N LYS A 31 -5.34 -5.11 22.97
CA LYS A 31 -6.81 -5.29 22.94
C LYS A 31 -7.55 -4.00 22.55
N THR A 32 -7.00 -2.84 22.79
CA THR A 32 -7.65 -1.55 22.45
C THR A 32 -7.54 -1.17 20.98
N ILE A 33 -6.56 -1.74 20.28
CA ILE A 33 -6.32 -1.49 18.85
C ILE A 33 -6.84 -2.60 17.93
N TYR A 34 -7.74 -3.46 18.44
CA TYR A 34 -8.29 -4.63 17.74
C TYR A 34 -9.01 -4.28 16.41
N ASN A 35 -9.53 -3.06 16.29
CA ASN A 35 -10.21 -2.56 15.09
C ASN A 35 -9.26 -2.15 13.95
N LYS A 36 -7.95 -2.09 14.22
CA LYS A 36 -6.93 -1.84 13.20
C LYS A 36 -6.58 -3.14 12.47
N SER A 37 -6.02 -3.03 11.25
CA SER A 37 -5.49 -4.22 10.55
C SER A 37 -4.33 -4.84 11.32
N TYR A 38 -4.11 -6.15 11.21
CA TYR A 38 -2.99 -6.86 11.84
C TYR A 38 -1.64 -6.20 11.53
N THR A 39 -1.43 -5.76 10.30
CA THR A 39 -0.21 -5.03 9.90
C THR A 39 -0.04 -3.73 10.69
N THR A 40 -1.13 -2.97 10.90
CA THR A 40 -1.10 -1.72 11.69
C THR A 40 -0.87 -2.04 13.17
N GLN A 41 -1.53 -3.07 13.71
CA GLN A 41 -1.34 -3.50 15.09
C GLN A 41 0.12 -3.90 15.34
N ASN A 42 0.71 -4.72 14.46
CA ASN A 42 2.11 -5.14 14.56
C ASN A 42 3.08 -3.95 14.45
N SER A 43 2.81 -3.01 13.53
CA SER A 43 3.62 -1.80 13.40
C SER A 43 3.57 -0.93 14.66
N TYR A 44 2.38 -0.76 15.26
CA TYR A 44 2.21 0.00 16.50
C TYR A 44 2.94 -0.67 17.66
N LEU A 45 2.71 -1.97 17.87
CA LEU A 45 3.38 -2.70 18.94
C LEU A 45 4.91 -2.67 18.79
N ARG A 46 5.42 -2.87 17.59
CA ARG A 46 6.86 -2.80 17.30
C ARG A 46 7.43 -1.45 17.69
N THR A 47 6.77 -0.36 17.29
CA THR A 47 7.20 1.00 17.62
C THR A 47 7.20 1.24 19.13
N ILE A 48 6.15 0.79 19.82
CA ILE A 48 6.02 0.96 21.26
C ILE A 48 7.10 0.15 21.99
N CYS A 49 7.37 -1.09 21.58
CA CYS A 49 8.44 -1.88 22.17
C CYS A 49 9.81 -1.18 22.02
N TRP A 50 10.12 -0.67 20.82
CA TRP A 50 11.36 0.07 20.60
C TRP A 50 11.45 1.35 21.42
N PHE A 51 10.35 2.08 21.57
CA PHE A 51 10.30 3.27 22.41
C PHE A 51 10.49 2.92 23.91
N ILE A 52 9.87 1.86 24.39
CA ILE A 52 10.03 1.36 25.76
C ILE A 52 11.49 0.98 26.04
N ASP A 53 12.09 0.21 25.12
CA ASP A 53 13.49 -0.18 25.23
C ASP A 53 14.39 1.07 25.23
N TYR A 54 14.13 2.06 24.38
CA TYR A 54 14.85 3.33 24.31
C TYR A 54 14.79 4.14 25.64
N ILE A 55 13.61 4.34 26.22
CA ILE A 55 13.49 5.12 27.47
C ILE A 55 14.10 4.39 28.66
N LYS A 56 14.14 3.06 28.65
CA LYS A 56 14.83 2.25 29.65
C LYS A 56 16.35 2.41 29.53
N GLU A 57 16.90 2.37 28.31
CA GLU A 57 18.33 2.46 28.04
C GLU A 57 18.86 3.87 28.25
N GLU A 58 18.20 4.91 27.72
CA GLU A 58 18.70 6.28 27.71
C GLU A 58 18.39 7.05 29.02
N PHE A 59 17.28 6.74 29.69
CA PHE A 59 16.80 7.52 30.85
C PHE A 59 16.66 6.69 32.12
N GLY A 60 16.95 5.39 32.08
CA GLY A 60 16.88 4.51 33.24
C GLY A 60 15.46 4.28 33.79
N ILE A 61 14.42 4.58 33.01
CA ILE A 61 13.02 4.43 33.43
C ILE A 61 12.69 2.94 33.58
N ASP A 62 12.20 2.54 34.77
CA ASP A 62 11.74 1.17 34.99
C ASP A 62 10.43 0.90 34.26
N THR A 63 10.52 0.41 33.05
CA THR A 63 9.37 0.14 32.18
C THR A 63 8.58 -1.12 32.57
N ASP A 64 9.01 -1.88 33.58
CA ASP A 64 8.26 -3.00 34.11
C ASP A 64 7.19 -2.53 35.13
N ASP A 65 7.42 -1.38 35.80
CA ASP A 65 6.39 -0.67 36.54
C ASP A 65 5.66 0.35 35.66
N ILE A 66 4.36 0.15 35.45
CA ILE A 66 3.53 1.02 34.64
C ILE A 66 3.45 2.46 35.17
N LYS A 67 3.62 2.68 36.48
CA LYS A 67 3.59 4.01 37.08
C LYS A 67 4.81 4.85 36.73
N SER A 68 5.92 4.21 36.40
CA SER A 68 7.15 4.92 35.98
C SER A 68 6.97 5.68 34.67
N PHE A 69 5.94 5.38 33.88
CA PHE A 69 5.59 6.21 32.72
C PHE A 69 5.15 7.64 33.07
N ASN A 70 4.88 7.97 34.33
CA ASN A 70 4.73 9.35 34.80
C ASN A 70 6.03 10.17 34.72
N GLU A 71 7.18 9.50 34.69
CA GLU A 71 8.50 10.12 34.57
C GLU A 71 8.82 10.54 33.14
N VAL A 72 8.12 9.96 32.17
CA VAL A 72 8.31 10.28 30.74
C VAL A 72 7.88 11.73 30.47
N LYS A 73 8.77 12.50 29.85
CA LYS A 73 8.54 13.90 29.48
C LYS A 73 8.45 14.05 27.97
N PRO A 74 7.78 15.09 27.44
CA PRO A 74 7.65 15.32 26.01
C PRO A 74 8.98 15.27 25.25
N PHE A 75 10.04 15.89 25.79
CA PHE A 75 11.36 15.92 25.16
C PHE A 75 11.97 14.51 24.94
N MET A 76 11.65 13.53 25.79
CA MET A 76 12.15 12.16 25.63
C MET A 76 11.52 11.49 24.38
N ILE A 77 10.27 11.84 24.09
CA ILE A 77 9.58 11.39 22.87
C ILE A 77 10.17 12.09 21.65
N ASP A 78 10.41 13.41 21.75
CA ASP A 78 11.03 14.19 20.68
C ASP A 78 12.44 13.66 20.36
N ASN A 79 13.26 13.38 21.37
CA ASN A 79 14.59 12.78 21.22
C ASN A 79 14.52 11.41 20.54
N TYR A 80 13.55 10.56 20.93
CA TYR A 80 13.33 9.28 20.24
C TYR A 80 13.00 9.49 18.77
N ILE A 81 12.13 10.43 18.43
CA ILE A 81 11.80 10.73 17.05
C ILE A 81 13.02 11.27 16.29
N GLU A 82 13.88 12.04 16.94
CA GLU A 82 15.14 12.53 16.34
C GLU A 82 16.11 11.39 16.00
N THR A 83 16.18 10.33 16.81
CA THR A 83 16.97 9.13 16.46
C THR A 83 16.55 8.49 15.15
N LEU A 84 15.35 8.81 14.66
CA LEU A 84 14.76 8.28 13.44
C LEU A 84 14.89 9.24 12.23
N LYS A 85 15.77 10.23 12.30
CA LYS A 85 15.96 11.27 11.26
C LYS A 85 16.26 10.72 9.86
N ASP A 86 16.85 9.54 9.77
CA ASP A 86 17.12 8.85 8.50
C ASP A 86 15.85 8.26 7.83
N LEU A 87 14.74 8.23 8.55
CA LEU A 87 13.45 7.83 8.00
C LEU A 87 12.72 9.04 7.42
N SER A 88 11.83 8.79 6.44
CA SER A 88 10.95 9.85 5.92
C SER A 88 10.08 10.45 7.02
N SER A 89 9.74 11.75 6.90
CA SER A 89 8.85 12.47 7.83
C SER A 89 7.52 11.74 8.05
N SER A 90 6.98 11.11 6.99
CA SER A 90 5.77 10.28 7.08
C SER A 90 5.97 9.04 7.96
N SER A 91 7.14 8.40 7.88
CA SER A 91 7.49 7.24 8.73
C SER A 91 7.67 7.65 10.18
N GLN A 92 8.35 8.78 10.43
CA GLN A 92 8.51 9.35 11.77
C GLN A 92 7.15 9.67 12.38
N ARG A 93 6.27 10.37 11.66
CA ARG A 93 4.87 10.65 12.09
C ARG A 93 4.09 9.40 12.42
N SER A 94 4.22 8.35 11.59
CA SER A 94 3.54 7.07 11.86
C SER A 94 3.97 6.45 13.19
N ARG A 95 5.25 6.56 13.54
CA ARG A 95 5.77 6.10 14.83
C ARG A 95 5.30 6.97 15.99
N LEU A 96 5.32 8.30 15.82
CA LEU A 96 4.79 9.21 16.82
C LEU A 96 3.30 8.93 17.10
N TYR A 97 2.50 8.67 16.08
CA TYR A 97 1.08 8.32 16.26
C TYR A 97 0.88 7.01 17.02
N ALA A 98 1.77 6.03 16.86
CA ALA A 98 1.73 4.83 17.68
C ALA A 98 2.00 5.14 19.15
N ILE A 99 3.01 5.98 19.44
CA ILE A 99 3.35 6.44 20.80
C ILE A 99 2.20 7.25 21.39
N LYS A 100 1.65 8.22 20.65
CA LYS A 100 0.47 9.00 21.09
C LYS A 100 -0.73 8.09 21.40
N SER A 101 -0.96 7.06 20.59
CA SER A 101 -2.02 6.09 20.85
C SER A 101 -1.80 5.30 22.14
N PHE A 102 -0.56 4.95 22.46
CA PHE A 102 -0.19 4.23 23.68
C PHE A 102 -0.35 5.11 24.93
N PHE A 103 0.21 6.34 24.93
CA PHE A 103 0.06 7.25 26.06
C PHE A 103 -1.40 7.67 26.30
N LYS A 104 -2.17 7.86 25.25
CA LYS A 104 -3.62 8.08 25.35
C LYS A 104 -4.32 6.90 26.05
N TYR A 105 -3.90 5.66 25.76
CA TYR A 105 -4.41 4.47 26.46
C TYR A 105 -4.01 4.49 27.95
N LEU A 106 -2.73 4.78 28.29
CA LEU A 106 -2.26 4.86 29.68
C LEU A 106 -3.04 5.92 30.47
N LYS A 107 -3.20 7.12 29.91
CA LYS A 107 -3.97 8.21 30.52
C LYS A 107 -5.43 7.86 30.71
N LYS A 108 -6.08 7.26 29.69
CA LYS A 108 -7.49 6.87 29.76
C LYS A 108 -7.76 5.86 30.87
N ASN A 109 -6.79 5.00 31.18
CA ASN A 109 -6.92 3.97 32.22
C ASN A 109 -6.31 4.41 33.57
N THR A 110 -6.01 5.70 33.72
CA THR A 110 -5.46 6.28 34.97
C THR A 110 -4.14 5.64 35.43
N TYR A 111 -3.37 5.08 34.50
CA TYR A 111 -2.04 4.57 34.80
C TYR A 111 -1.00 5.70 34.90
N ILE A 112 -1.27 6.82 34.26
CA ILE A 112 -0.46 8.05 34.31
C ILE A 112 -1.35 9.26 34.54
N ASP A 113 -0.78 10.33 35.14
CA ASP A 113 -1.48 11.57 35.48
C ASP A 113 -1.56 12.55 34.31
N VAL A 114 -0.54 12.59 33.45
CA VAL A 114 -0.44 13.48 32.30
C VAL A 114 -0.02 12.67 31.06
N ASP A 115 -0.55 13.02 29.90
CA ASP A 115 -0.13 12.43 28.62
C ASP A 115 1.05 13.20 28.04
N PRO A 116 2.31 12.72 28.14
CA PRO A 116 3.49 13.44 27.66
C PRO A 116 3.52 13.48 26.12
N ALA A 117 2.83 12.56 25.44
CA ALA A 117 2.82 12.52 23.99
C ALA A 117 1.87 13.56 23.37
N ALA A 118 0.96 14.16 24.15
CA ALA A 118 0.08 15.23 23.65
C ALA A 118 0.90 16.42 23.14
N GLU A 119 1.93 16.82 23.91
CA GLU A 119 2.81 17.98 23.64
C GLU A 119 4.01 17.64 22.74
N ALA A 120 4.23 16.37 22.39
CA ALA A 120 5.35 15.97 21.55
C ALA A 120 5.26 16.57 20.14
N ASN A 121 6.39 17.06 19.63
CA ASN A 121 6.51 17.72 18.34
C ASN A 121 6.20 16.78 17.18
N THR A 122 5.35 17.23 16.26
CA THR A 122 5.03 16.44 15.08
C THR A 122 6.00 16.77 13.94
N PRO A 123 6.76 15.80 13.43
CA PRO A 123 7.67 16.00 12.30
C PRO A 123 6.95 16.66 11.13
N GLN A 124 7.47 17.79 10.65
CA GLN A 124 6.88 18.50 9.52
C GLN A 124 7.25 17.81 8.21
N ASP A 125 6.32 17.86 7.27
CA ASP A 125 6.53 17.36 5.92
C ASP A 125 6.85 18.55 5.03
N ASN A 126 8.14 18.82 4.87
CA ASN A 126 8.63 19.88 4.01
C ASN A 126 8.90 19.36 2.59
N ASP A 127 8.72 18.05 2.35
CA ASP A 127 8.97 17.46 1.06
C ASP A 127 7.81 17.75 0.10
N VAL A 128 8.11 18.39 -1.01
CA VAL A 128 7.18 18.46 -2.13
C VAL A 128 7.08 17.06 -2.73
N HIS A 129 6.04 16.34 -2.37
CA HIS A 129 5.79 15.00 -2.92
C HIS A 129 5.41 15.08 -4.40
N VAL A 130 6.41 15.19 -5.27
CA VAL A 130 6.20 15.06 -6.70
C VAL A 130 5.66 13.66 -7.01
N ILE A 131 4.47 13.61 -7.60
CA ILE A 131 3.90 12.34 -8.02
C ILE A 131 4.69 11.84 -9.23
N VAL A 132 5.41 10.75 -9.03
CA VAL A 132 6.10 10.06 -10.11
C VAL A 132 5.05 9.29 -10.93
N SER A 133 4.84 9.69 -12.17
CA SER A 133 4.09 8.96 -13.19
C SER A 133 5.02 8.45 -14.29
N LEU A 134 4.60 7.39 -14.97
CA LEU A 134 5.31 6.86 -16.13
C LEU A 134 4.90 7.64 -17.38
N THR A 135 5.86 7.89 -18.25
CA THR A 135 5.62 8.38 -19.60
C THR A 135 5.13 7.24 -20.50
N LYS A 136 4.67 7.58 -21.71
CA LYS A 136 4.27 6.56 -22.69
C LYS A 136 5.47 5.69 -23.10
N ASP A 137 6.64 6.30 -23.32
CA ASP A 137 7.85 5.58 -23.71
C ASP A 137 8.34 4.63 -22.60
N GLU A 138 8.23 5.06 -21.33
CA GLU A 138 8.55 4.19 -20.19
C GLU A 138 7.57 3.01 -20.09
N ILE A 139 6.27 3.21 -20.41
CA ILE A 139 5.30 2.13 -20.46
C ILE A 139 5.63 1.15 -21.59
N GLU A 140 5.98 1.62 -22.79
CA GLU A 140 6.42 0.75 -23.89
C GLU A 140 7.72 0.01 -23.52
N THR A 141 8.70 0.70 -22.91
CA THR A 141 9.91 0.06 -22.39
C THR A 141 9.59 -1.09 -21.42
N ILE A 142 8.62 -0.92 -20.52
CA ILE A 142 8.20 -1.99 -19.60
C ILE A 142 7.62 -3.17 -20.37
N LYS A 143 6.78 -2.92 -21.37
CA LYS A 143 6.20 -3.97 -22.23
C LYS A 143 7.29 -4.74 -22.97
N ASP A 144 8.23 -4.04 -23.59
CA ASP A 144 9.37 -4.63 -24.28
C ASP A 144 10.22 -5.47 -23.32
N ASN A 145 10.52 -4.94 -22.13
CA ASN A 145 11.25 -5.67 -21.10
C ASN A 145 10.55 -6.95 -20.68
N ILE A 146 9.23 -6.97 -20.62
CA ILE A 146 8.47 -8.19 -20.32
C ILE A 146 8.73 -9.22 -21.42
N PHE A 147 8.56 -8.87 -22.68
CA PHE A 147 8.67 -9.82 -23.79
C PHE A 147 10.12 -10.19 -24.17
N THR A 148 11.11 -9.35 -23.87
CA THR A 148 12.52 -9.62 -24.15
C THR A 148 13.28 -10.25 -22.99
N ASN A 149 12.88 -10.00 -21.74
CA ASN A 149 13.58 -10.48 -20.53
C ASN A 149 13.01 -11.75 -19.90
N CYS A 150 11.85 -12.16 -20.29
CA CYS A 150 11.36 -13.48 -19.95
C CYS A 150 11.96 -14.50 -20.91
N GLY A 151 12.55 -15.54 -20.40
CA GLY A 151 13.14 -16.60 -21.22
C GLY A 151 14.66 -16.60 -21.32
N LYS A 152 15.38 -15.69 -20.67
CA LYS A 152 16.85 -15.84 -20.43
C LYS A 152 17.16 -16.87 -19.35
N GLY A 153 16.46 -17.96 -19.37
CA GLY A 153 16.57 -19.11 -18.51
C GLY A 153 15.37 -19.99 -18.80
N LYS A 154 15.38 -21.23 -18.50
CA LYS A 154 14.33 -22.26 -18.77
C LYS A 154 12.92 -21.94 -18.25
N SER A 155 12.47 -20.69 -18.27
CA SER A 155 11.11 -20.31 -17.85
C SER A 155 10.17 -20.38 -19.05
N ASP A 156 9.05 -20.98 -18.84
CA ASP A 156 7.93 -21.08 -19.76
C ASP A 156 7.41 -19.69 -20.15
N ASP A 157 7.33 -19.45 -21.45
CA ASP A 157 6.90 -18.15 -22.01
C ASP A 157 5.47 -17.76 -21.58
N ARG A 158 4.65 -18.72 -21.16
CA ARG A 158 3.31 -18.48 -20.63
C ARG A 158 3.31 -17.53 -19.42
N TRP A 159 4.40 -17.52 -18.62
CA TRP A 159 4.56 -16.58 -17.50
C TRP A 159 4.73 -15.12 -17.94
N LEU A 160 5.13 -14.87 -19.22
CA LEU A 160 5.15 -13.54 -19.81
C LEU A 160 3.76 -12.91 -19.83
N TYR A 161 2.80 -13.68 -20.28
CA TYR A 161 1.42 -13.23 -20.42
C TYR A 161 0.79 -12.95 -19.06
N ARG A 162 1.17 -13.70 -18.02
CA ARG A 162 0.80 -13.37 -16.64
C ARG A 162 1.35 -12.02 -16.23
N ASP A 163 2.66 -11.82 -16.39
CA ASP A 163 3.35 -10.61 -15.95
C ASP A 163 2.84 -9.40 -16.73
N TYR A 164 2.62 -9.57 -18.03
CA TYR A 164 2.01 -8.55 -18.87
C TYR A 164 0.58 -8.23 -18.44
N ALA A 165 -0.26 -9.21 -18.18
CA ALA A 165 -1.63 -8.99 -17.71
C ALA A 165 -1.66 -8.27 -16.36
N ILE A 166 -0.77 -8.61 -15.43
CA ILE A 166 -0.66 -7.90 -14.13
C ILE A 166 -0.31 -6.42 -14.34
N VAL A 167 0.67 -6.10 -15.19
CA VAL A 167 1.07 -4.72 -15.49
C VAL A 167 -0.07 -3.96 -16.17
N MET A 168 -0.74 -4.58 -17.15
CA MET A 168 -1.86 -3.94 -17.84
C MET A 168 -3.07 -3.71 -16.93
N VAL A 169 -3.39 -4.64 -16.03
CA VAL A 169 -4.42 -4.44 -14.99
C VAL A 169 -4.01 -3.28 -14.05
N ALA A 170 -2.76 -3.24 -13.61
CA ALA A 170 -2.28 -2.19 -12.72
C ALA A 170 -2.36 -0.79 -13.35
N LEU A 171 -1.97 -0.66 -14.63
CA LEU A 171 -2.00 0.60 -15.39
C LEU A 171 -3.41 1.01 -15.80
N SER A 172 -4.29 0.07 -16.18
CA SER A 172 -5.61 0.40 -16.73
C SER A 172 -6.67 0.56 -15.65
N MET A 173 -6.58 -0.25 -14.58
CA MET A 173 -7.60 -0.31 -13.53
C MET A 173 -7.24 0.50 -12.29
N ALA A 174 -5.99 0.94 -12.17
CA ALA A 174 -5.48 1.65 -11.01
C ALA A 174 -5.70 0.93 -9.67
N PHE A 175 -5.77 -0.39 -9.66
CA PHE A 175 -5.97 -1.17 -8.45
C PHE A 175 -4.76 -1.12 -7.52
N ARG A 176 -5.00 -1.26 -6.21
CA ARG A 176 -3.90 -1.51 -5.28
C ARG A 176 -3.31 -2.89 -5.55
N VAL A 177 -2.01 -3.06 -5.35
CA VAL A 177 -1.34 -4.34 -5.59
C VAL A 177 -1.99 -5.50 -4.83
N THR A 178 -2.46 -5.26 -3.60
CA THR A 178 -3.22 -6.25 -2.81
C THR A 178 -4.53 -6.65 -3.50
N SER A 179 -5.25 -5.68 -4.08
CA SER A 179 -6.48 -5.98 -4.83
C SER A 179 -6.19 -6.82 -6.08
N ILE A 180 -5.08 -6.55 -6.79
CA ILE A 180 -4.67 -7.35 -7.95
C ILE A 180 -4.39 -8.80 -7.54
N THR A 181 -3.70 -9.02 -6.43
CA THR A 181 -3.42 -10.37 -5.94
C THR A 181 -4.68 -11.12 -5.49
N GLU A 182 -5.74 -10.41 -5.11
CA GLU A 182 -6.98 -11.00 -4.58
C GLU A 182 -8.01 -11.35 -5.66
N ILE A 183 -7.84 -10.92 -6.91
CA ILE A 183 -8.79 -11.20 -8.00
C ILE A 183 -8.90 -12.71 -8.23
N ASN A 184 -10.14 -13.19 -8.31
CA ASN A 184 -10.48 -14.54 -8.73
C ASN A 184 -11.03 -14.54 -10.16
N LEU A 185 -11.12 -15.70 -10.79
CA LEU A 185 -11.76 -15.84 -12.11
C LEU A 185 -13.22 -15.41 -12.07
N GLU A 186 -13.94 -15.77 -11.01
CA GLU A 186 -15.35 -15.44 -10.77
C GLU A 186 -15.64 -13.95 -10.55
N ASP A 187 -14.59 -13.15 -10.23
CA ASP A 187 -14.73 -11.71 -10.07
C ASP A 187 -14.77 -10.95 -11.40
N ILE A 188 -14.60 -11.66 -12.54
CA ILE A 188 -14.51 -11.04 -13.87
C ILE A 188 -15.72 -11.44 -14.71
N ASP A 189 -16.48 -10.43 -15.12
CA ASP A 189 -17.51 -10.54 -16.13
C ASP A 189 -16.95 -10.04 -17.46
N PHE A 190 -16.71 -10.95 -18.41
CA PHE A 190 -16.18 -10.65 -19.73
C PHE A 190 -17.22 -10.13 -20.71
N GLU A 191 -18.50 -10.38 -20.50
CA GLU A 191 -19.59 -9.88 -21.34
C GLU A 191 -19.80 -8.39 -21.02
N GLU A 192 -20.02 -8.06 -19.77
CA GLU A 192 -20.18 -6.68 -19.29
C GLU A 192 -18.83 -5.95 -19.13
N ARG A 193 -17.70 -6.62 -19.31
CA ARG A 193 -16.33 -6.10 -19.11
C ARG A 193 -16.15 -5.44 -17.74
N ARG A 194 -16.48 -6.18 -16.69
CA ARG A 194 -16.41 -5.70 -15.32
C ARG A 194 -15.51 -6.58 -14.45
N ILE A 195 -14.78 -5.95 -13.53
CA ILE A 195 -14.06 -6.63 -12.46
C ILE A 195 -14.64 -6.17 -11.14
N MET A 196 -15.02 -7.11 -10.30
CA MET A 196 -15.48 -6.87 -8.94
C MET A 196 -14.31 -6.92 -7.97
N ILE A 197 -14.15 -5.91 -7.13
CA ILE A 197 -13.09 -5.84 -6.10
C ILE A 197 -13.74 -5.62 -4.73
N THR A 198 -13.51 -6.54 -3.81
CA THR A 198 -13.91 -6.38 -2.41
C THR A 198 -12.85 -5.60 -1.65
N GLN A 199 -13.23 -4.46 -1.11
CA GLN A 199 -12.37 -3.58 -0.30
C GLN A 199 -12.48 -3.88 1.20
N LYS A 200 -11.60 -3.22 1.98
CA LYS A 200 -11.66 -3.29 3.44
C LYS A 200 -13.06 -2.88 3.94
N GLY A 201 -13.66 -3.69 4.82
CA GLY A 201 -15.02 -3.50 5.29
C GLY A 201 -16.09 -4.19 4.44
N ASN A 202 -15.70 -5.16 3.63
CA ASN A 202 -16.59 -6.01 2.80
C ASN A 202 -17.42 -5.24 1.76
N LYS A 203 -16.95 -4.05 1.35
CA LYS A 203 -17.57 -3.26 0.29
C LYS A 203 -17.06 -3.71 -1.07
N THR A 204 -17.91 -4.29 -1.89
CA THR A 204 -17.59 -4.68 -3.27
C THR A 204 -17.86 -3.51 -4.22
N LEU A 205 -16.88 -3.19 -5.05
CA LEU A 205 -16.96 -2.20 -6.11
C LEU A 205 -16.79 -2.89 -7.46
N SER A 206 -17.55 -2.44 -8.44
CA SER A 206 -17.50 -2.91 -9.83
C SER A 206 -16.80 -1.88 -10.71
N PHE A 207 -15.82 -2.32 -11.52
CA PHE A 207 -15.02 -1.47 -12.38
C PHE A 207 -15.08 -1.97 -13.82
N VAL A 208 -15.41 -1.07 -14.76
CA VAL A 208 -15.41 -1.37 -16.19
C VAL A 208 -13.98 -1.36 -16.75
N PHE A 209 -13.65 -2.31 -17.63
CA PHE A 209 -12.38 -2.38 -18.35
C PHE A 209 -12.57 -2.33 -19.88
N SER A 210 -11.48 -1.99 -20.59
CA SER A 210 -11.49 -1.83 -22.05
C SER A 210 -11.49 -3.18 -22.78
N GLY A 211 -11.91 -3.17 -24.06
CA GLY A 211 -11.79 -4.35 -24.94
C GLY A 211 -10.35 -4.84 -25.06
N GLN A 212 -9.38 -3.95 -25.14
CA GLN A 212 -7.96 -4.32 -25.18
C GLN A 212 -7.51 -5.08 -23.92
N LEU A 213 -7.97 -4.64 -22.72
CA LEU A 213 -7.65 -5.37 -21.49
C LEU A 213 -8.38 -6.73 -21.46
N LYS A 214 -9.58 -6.84 -22.07
CA LYS A 214 -10.26 -8.13 -22.24
C LYS A 214 -9.39 -9.14 -22.97
N GLU A 215 -8.82 -8.77 -24.11
CA GLU A 215 -7.95 -9.65 -24.90
C GLU A 215 -6.72 -10.10 -24.10
N VAL A 216 -6.09 -9.18 -23.40
CA VAL A 216 -4.93 -9.49 -22.54
C VAL A 216 -5.30 -10.50 -21.44
N LEU A 217 -6.44 -10.30 -20.79
CA LEU A 217 -6.88 -11.19 -19.71
C LEU A 217 -7.28 -12.57 -20.26
N LEU A 218 -7.99 -12.63 -21.39
CA LEU A 218 -8.37 -13.90 -22.01
C LEU A 218 -7.13 -14.72 -22.41
N LYS A 219 -6.12 -14.07 -23.00
CA LYS A 219 -4.87 -14.75 -23.36
C LYS A 219 -4.14 -15.30 -22.13
N TRP A 220 -4.09 -14.55 -21.04
CA TRP A 220 -3.52 -15.05 -19.79
C TRP A 220 -4.34 -16.23 -19.24
N ILE A 221 -5.68 -16.15 -19.25
CA ILE A 221 -6.54 -17.22 -18.72
C ILE A 221 -6.38 -18.51 -19.51
N GLU A 222 -6.19 -18.43 -20.83
CA GLU A 222 -5.88 -19.59 -21.68
C GLU A 222 -4.58 -20.30 -21.18
N TYR A 223 -3.47 -19.58 -21.09
CA TYR A 223 -2.20 -20.14 -20.61
C TYR A 223 -2.26 -20.57 -19.13
N ARG A 224 -3.00 -19.83 -18.32
CA ARG A 224 -3.22 -20.19 -16.93
C ARG A 224 -3.92 -21.55 -16.79
N ALA A 225 -4.91 -21.83 -17.64
CA ALA A 225 -5.63 -23.12 -17.61
C ALA A 225 -4.68 -24.29 -17.89
N GLU A 226 -3.81 -24.16 -18.88
CA GLU A 226 -2.78 -25.15 -19.19
C GLU A 226 -1.81 -25.34 -17.99
N LEU A 227 -1.29 -24.24 -17.44
CA LEU A 227 -0.37 -24.28 -16.30
C LEU A 227 -0.99 -24.93 -15.06
N VAL A 228 -2.24 -24.61 -14.75
CA VAL A 228 -2.96 -25.20 -13.59
C VAL A 228 -3.14 -26.71 -13.79
N GLN A 229 -3.45 -27.15 -15.01
CA GLN A 229 -3.55 -28.56 -15.35
C GLN A 229 -2.20 -29.30 -15.22
N GLU A 230 -1.12 -28.71 -15.75
CA GLU A 230 0.22 -29.28 -15.67
C GLU A 230 0.74 -29.38 -14.22
N ILE A 231 0.46 -28.36 -13.40
CA ILE A 231 0.87 -28.35 -11.98
C ILE A 231 -0.01 -29.31 -11.15
N GLY A 232 -1.21 -29.63 -11.61
CA GLY A 232 -2.14 -30.53 -10.92
C GLY A 232 -2.78 -29.90 -9.67
N VAL A 233 -3.15 -28.61 -9.72
CA VAL A 233 -3.75 -27.86 -8.61
C VAL A 233 -5.11 -27.32 -8.97
N GLU A 234 -5.97 -27.11 -7.97
CA GLU A 234 -7.22 -26.38 -8.10
C GLU A 234 -7.09 -25.02 -7.45
N THR A 235 -7.38 -23.95 -8.20
CA THR A 235 -7.31 -22.58 -7.69
C THR A 235 -8.22 -21.64 -8.49
N ASN A 236 -8.94 -20.76 -7.79
CA ASN A 236 -9.74 -19.70 -8.41
C ASN A 236 -8.93 -18.39 -8.62
N ALA A 237 -7.70 -18.31 -8.10
CA ALA A 237 -6.90 -17.09 -8.22
C ALA A 237 -6.66 -16.75 -9.70
N LEU A 238 -6.94 -15.52 -10.12
CA LEU A 238 -6.61 -15.05 -11.47
C LEU A 238 -5.11 -15.14 -11.73
N PHE A 239 -4.30 -14.61 -10.80
CA PHE A 239 -2.85 -14.60 -10.92
C PHE A 239 -2.21 -15.61 -9.97
N ILE A 240 -1.44 -16.53 -10.53
CA ILE A 240 -0.80 -17.64 -9.81
C ILE A 240 0.73 -17.55 -9.90
N ASN A 241 1.42 -18.18 -8.96
CA ASN A 241 2.86 -18.41 -8.99
C ASN A 241 3.20 -19.76 -9.63
N CYS A 242 4.47 -20.10 -9.75
CA CYS A 242 4.95 -21.37 -10.36
C CYS A 242 4.54 -22.64 -9.60
N TYR A 243 3.97 -22.54 -8.42
CA TYR A 243 3.41 -23.64 -7.65
C TYR A 243 1.88 -23.71 -7.72
N GLY A 244 1.25 -22.91 -8.60
CA GLY A 244 -0.21 -22.81 -8.73
C GLY A 244 -0.90 -22.05 -7.60
N ASN A 245 -0.18 -21.55 -6.61
CA ASN A 245 -0.74 -20.73 -5.55
C ASN A 245 -0.97 -19.29 -6.03
N ARG A 246 -1.89 -18.58 -5.37
CA ARG A 246 -2.12 -17.14 -5.57
C ARG A 246 -0.81 -16.36 -5.50
N ILE A 247 -0.58 -15.46 -6.47
CA ILE A 247 0.62 -14.62 -6.49
C ILE A 247 0.67 -13.71 -5.26
N SER A 248 1.85 -13.54 -4.68
CA SER A 248 2.04 -12.65 -3.53
C SER A 248 2.28 -11.20 -3.97
N VAL A 249 1.97 -10.24 -3.07
CA VAL A 249 2.34 -8.83 -3.25
C VAL A 249 3.85 -8.69 -3.48
N ARG A 250 4.66 -9.47 -2.74
CA ARG A 250 6.11 -9.45 -2.88
C ARG A 250 6.56 -9.90 -4.26
N SER A 251 5.93 -10.92 -4.83
CA SER A 251 6.22 -11.39 -6.20
C SER A 251 5.94 -10.31 -7.24
N ILE A 252 4.81 -9.58 -7.12
CA ILE A 252 4.50 -8.46 -8.03
C ILE A 252 5.50 -7.31 -7.85
N GLN A 253 5.95 -7.02 -6.63
CA GLN A 253 6.98 -6.00 -6.39
C GLN A 253 8.31 -6.37 -7.04
N LEU A 254 8.75 -7.63 -6.91
CA LEU A 254 9.98 -8.13 -7.53
C LEU A 254 9.87 -8.15 -9.07
N MET A 255 8.74 -8.59 -9.59
CA MET A 255 8.41 -8.54 -11.01
C MET A 255 8.46 -7.09 -11.55
N THR A 256 7.84 -6.14 -10.86
CA THR A 256 7.90 -4.72 -11.23
C THR A 256 9.35 -4.24 -11.29
N LYS A 257 10.14 -4.50 -10.25
CA LYS A 257 11.56 -4.12 -10.22
C LYS A 257 12.36 -4.77 -11.37
N LYS A 258 12.05 -6.03 -11.72
CA LYS A 258 12.69 -6.74 -12.83
C LYS A 258 12.46 -6.02 -14.16
N TYR A 259 11.23 -5.59 -14.45
CA TYR A 259 10.86 -5.01 -15.75
C TYR A 259 11.05 -3.48 -15.84
N THR A 260 11.47 -2.83 -14.74
CA THR A 260 11.74 -1.40 -14.70
C THR A 260 13.21 -1.06 -14.43
N TYR A 261 14.12 -2.03 -14.60
CA TYR A 261 15.52 -1.92 -14.20
C TYR A 261 16.30 -0.82 -14.96
N ASN A 262 15.87 -0.49 -16.18
CA ASN A 262 16.48 0.50 -17.06
C ASN A 262 15.70 1.84 -17.11
N ILE A 263 14.76 2.04 -16.19
CA ILE A 263 14.03 3.29 -16.03
C ILE A 263 14.66 4.04 -14.86
N ASP A 264 15.11 5.27 -15.11
CA ASP A 264 15.75 6.12 -14.09
C ASP A 264 14.72 6.71 -13.12
N LYS A 265 13.90 5.84 -12.54
CA LYS A 265 12.89 6.13 -11.52
C LYS A 265 12.70 4.92 -10.63
N ASN A 266 12.48 5.14 -9.34
CA ASN A 266 12.08 4.05 -8.44
C ASN A 266 10.62 3.66 -8.69
N ILE A 267 10.39 2.72 -9.60
CA ILE A 267 9.06 2.25 -9.96
C ILE A 267 8.63 1.11 -9.04
N THR A 268 7.46 1.30 -8.43
CA THR A 268 6.77 0.31 -7.61
C THR A 268 5.38 0.07 -8.19
N PRO A 269 4.66 -1.01 -7.83
CA PRO A 269 3.29 -1.23 -8.29
C PRO A 269 2.34 -0.05 -8.00
N HIS A 270 2.61 0.73 -6.96
CA HIS A 270 1.83 1.93 -6.67
C HIS A 270 2.02 3.03 -7.73
N LYS A 271 3.17 3.06 -8.39
CA LYS A 271 3.44 4.04 -9.47
C LYS A 271 2.59 3.77 -10.72
N PHE A 272 2.27 2.52 -11.03
CA PHE A 272 1.30 2.20 -12.08
C PHE A 272 -0.08 2.81 -11.79
N ARG A 273 -0.52 2.69 -10.55
CA ARG A 273 -1.77 3.32 -10.10
C ARG A 273 -1.71 4.85 -10.16
N SER A 274 -0.60 5.45 -9.74
CA SER A 274 -0.38 6.90 -9.84
C SER A 274 -0.39 7.36 -11.29
N THR A 275 0.25 6.61 -12.20
CA THR A 275 0.26 6.89 -13.64
C THR A 275 -1.15 6.91 -14.22
N CYS A 276 -1.96 5.87 -13.94
CA CYS A 276 -3.35 5.83 -14.39
C CYS A 276 -4.15 7.04 -13.90
N ALA A 277 -4.01 7.39 -12.61
CA ALA A 277 -4.72 8.53 -12.01
C ALA A 277 -4.30 9.86 -12.61
N THR A 278 -2.99 10.08 -12.77
CA THR A 278 -2.43 11.32 -13.35
C THR A 278 -2.85 11.48 -14.81
N GLU A 279 -2.70 10.44 -15.63
CA GLU A 279 -3.08 10.49 -17.05
C GLU A 279 -4.58 10.64 -17.25
N MET A 280 -5.39 10.01 -16.39
CA MET A 280 -6.84 10.20 -16.42
C MET A 280 -7.22 11.65 -16.06
N TYR A 281 -6.60 12.21 -15.01
CA TYR A 281 -6.85 13.59 -14.61
C TYR A 281 -6.43 14.58 -15.70
N LYS A 282 -5.21 14.44 -16.27
CA LYS A 282 -4.74 15.29 -17.38
C LYS A 282 -5.71 15.32 -18.57
N LYS A 283 -6.32 14.16 -18.88
CA LYS A 283 -7.24 14.06 -20.02
C LYS A 283 -8.65 14.57 -19.73
N THR A 284 -9.15 14.36 -18.52
CA THR A 284 -10.57 14.60 -18.19
C THR A 284 -10.78 15.87 -17.38
N GLY A 285 -9.79 16.33 -16.60
CA GLY A 285 -9.95 17.37 -15.59
C GLY A 285 -10.91 17.00 -14.44
N ASP A 286 -11.46 15.78 -14.45
CA ASP A 286 -12.49 15.34 -13.49
C ASP A 286 -11.88 14.53 -12.34
N ILE A 287 -11.67 15.19 -11.21
CA ILE A 287 -11.15 14.56 -9.99
C ILE A 287 -12.12 13.52 -9.40
N TYR A 288 -13.42 13.69 -9.60
CA TYR A 288 -14.42 12.74 -9.11
C TYR A 288 -14.36 11.44 -9.92
N ALA A 289 -14.19 11.54 -11.25
CA ALA A 289 -13.96 10.37 -12.10
C ALA A 289 -12.70 9.63 -11.70
N VAL A 290 -11.60 10.35 -11.43
CA VAL A 290 -10.34 9.76 -10.91
C VAL A 290 -10.57 9.10 -9.55
N SER A 291 -11.25 9.76 -8.62
CA SER A 291 -11.55 9.21 -7.29
C SER A 291 -12.38 7.92 -7.37
N ARG A 292 -13.40 7.88 -8.25
CA ARG A 292 -14.20 6.67 -8.54
C ARG A 292 -13.33 5.54 -9.12
N LYS A 293 -12.48 5.85 -10.10
CA LYS A 293 -11.55 4.87 -10.70
C LYS A 293 -10.58 4.30 -9.67
N LEU A 294 -10.13 5.12 -8.73
CA LEU A 294 -9.28 4.70 -7.61
C LEU A 294 -10.04 3.93 -6.52
N GLY A 295 -11.37 3.93 -6.54
CA GLY A 295 -12.17 3.35 -5.46
C GLY A 295 -11.91 4.02 -4.10
N GLN A 296 -11.70 5.34 -4.09
CA GLN A 296 -11.42 6.11 -2.88
C GLN A 296 -12.68 6.84 -2.43
N SER A 297 -13.04 6.68 -1.15
CA SER A 297 -14.14 7.42 -0.53
C SER A 297 -13.74 8.84 -0.11
N ASN A 298 -12.45 9.09 0.13
CA ASN A 298 -11.93 10.40 0.52
C ASN A 298 -11.17 11.05 -0.66
N ILE A 299 -11.75 12.10 -1.20
CA ILE A 299 -11.21 12.86 -2.33
C ILE A 299 -9.89 13.59 -1.98
N GLN A 300 -9.62 13.88 -0.70
CA GLN A 300 -8.38 14.50 -0.27
C GLN A 300 -7.15 13.70 -0.70
N ASN A 301 -7.26 12.37 -0.69
CA ASN A 301 -6.20 11.48 -1.16
C ASN A 301 -5.98 11.58 -2.68
N THR A 302 -6.97 12.10 -3.43
CA THR A 302 -6.91 12.27 -4.88
C THR A 302 -6.38 13.67 -5.25
N LYS A 303 -6.51 14.67 -4.38
CA LYS A 303 -6.04 16.05 -4.63
C LYS A 303 -4.55 16.13 -4.97
N ARG A 304 -3.73 15.21 -4.50
CA ARG A 304 -2.30 15.17 -4.84
C ARG A 304 -2.03 15.03 -6.35
N TYR A 305 -2.99 14.49 -7.14
CA TYR A 305 -2.86 14.36 -8.58
C TYR A 305 -3.14 15.68 -9.33
N ILE A 306 -3.72 16.67 -8.66
CA ILE A 306 -3.98 18.02 -9.19
C ILE A 306 -2.73 18.91 -9.08
N GLN A 307 -1.98 18.80 -7.99
CA GLN A 307 -0.88 19.72 -7.65
C GLN A 307 0.31 19.71 -8.63
N THR A 308 0.31 18.82 -9.60
CA THR A 308 1.39 18.66 -10.58
C THR A 308 1.03 19.21 -11.97
N ASP A 309 -0.13 19.86 -12.11
CA ASP A 309 -0.64 20.17 -13.46
C ASP A 309 -0.66 21.69 -13.74
N ARG A 310 0.53 22.24 -14.08
CA ARG A 310 0.66 23.60 -14.62
C ARG A 310 -0.21 23.80 -15.86
N ALA A 311 -0.43 22.77 -16.66
CA ALA A 311 -1.30 22.81 -17.82
C ALA A 311 -2.78 23.03 -17.47
N ALA A 312 -3.23 22.56 -16.30
CA ALA A 312 -4.58 22.85 -15.81
C ALA A 312 -4.74 24.31 -15.39
N GLU A 313 -3.70 24.91 -14.81
CA GLU A 313 -3.70 26.36 -14.48
C GLU A 313 -3.69 27.21 -15.74
N GLU A 314 -2.86 26.88 -16.72
CA GLU A 314 -2.79 27.56 -18.03
C GLU A 314 -4.11 27.42 -18.79
N LYS A 315 -4.75 26.23 -18.75
CA LYS A 315 -6.08 26.03 -19.35
C LYS A 315 -7.17 26.80 -18.64
N ALA A 316 -7.14 26.88 -17.32
CA ALA A 316 -8.08 27.68 -16.54
C ALA A 316 -7.94 29.19 -16.84
N ALA A 317 -6.71 29.68 -16.98
CA ALA A 317 -6.44 31.05 -17.40
C ALA A 317 -6.98 31.33 -18.80
N SER A 318 -6.72 30.45 -19.79
CA SER A 318 -7.25 30.58 -21.15
C SER A 318 -8.77 30.59 -21.21
N ILE A 319 -9.47 29.76 -20.40
CA ILE A 319 -10.93 29.77 -20.33
C ILE A 319 -11.43 31.10 -19.78
N MET A 320 -10.73 31.69 -18.81
CA MET A 320 -11.14 33.02 -18.28
C MET A 320 -10.90 34.13 -19.30
N ASP A 321 -9.82 34.03 -20.09
CA ASP A 321 -9.59 34.98 -21.19
C ASP A 321 -10.73 34.91 -22.23
N ASP A 322 -11.17 33.71 -22.63
CA ASP A 322 -12.27 33.49 -23.57
C ASP A 322 -13.65 33.95 -23.02
N ILE A 323 -13.80 34.07 -21.70
CA ILE A 323 -15.05 34.53 -21.07
C ILE A 323 -15.07 36.03 -20.86
N ILE A 324 -13.89 36.65 -20.63
CA ILE A 324 -13.79 38.04 -20.21
C ILE A 324 -13.48 38.95 -21.41
N PHE A 325 -12.74 38.49 -22.39
CA PHE A 325 -12.27 39.21 -23.56
C PHE A 325 -12.82 38.63 -24.87
#